data_9d7033b41f0fef17642ced051a9c4225
#
_entry.id   9d7033b41f0fef17642ced051a9c4225
#
_cell.length_a   1.000
_cell.length_b   1.000
_cell.length_c   1.000
_cell.angle_alpha   90.00
_cell.angle_beta   90.00
_cell.angle_gamma   90.00
#
_symmetry.space_group_name_H-M   'P 1'
#
loop_
_entity.id
_entity.type
_entity.pdbx_description
1 polymer ?
#
loop_
_entity_poly.entity_id
_entity_poly.type
_entity_poly.pdbx_seq_one_letter_code
_entity_poly.pdbx_strand_id
1 'polypeptide(L)'
;MPSVIGLLALAGFALPALARAAAPGAPAADAPGYYTLEDFARVEKIDAHVHVHGPADKLMAQAIADHFRFLIINVDYPDFPPIPEQERDAASLRQRYPGRAAFAGTFSVANFSSPGWTQAALRQIDEAVARGAVGIKIWKNIGMSLRDADGRYVMLDDKRFEPLIERIEHDGIVLLSHQAEPLNCWLPYDKMTVRSDREYFREHPQYYMYRHPEMPSHDAILAARDRMLRAHPDLRFDGVHLASLEWDVDRVAAFLDAFPTARVDVAARLVHLEYQAATHPDKVRRFLIRYQDRVLYGTDLAYGPGDSDPAALADIHHDWLEDWRFLATSDRMRSEDFKAPFTGLHLPRAVVDKLYRGNAETWFPGAWTH
;
A
#
# COMPACT_ATOMS: atom_id res chain seq x y z
N MET A 1 85.30 7.45 -41.86
CA MET A 1 85.23 6.13 -41.18
C MET A 1 85.68 6.38 -39.71
N PRO A 2 85.05 6.00 -38.67
CA PRO A 2 84.19 4.85 -38.47
C PRO A 2 82.77 5.20 -37.90
N SER A 3 81.91 4.23 -37.98
CA SER A 3 80.52 4.17 -37.50
C SER A 3 80.40 4.29 -35.97
N VAL A 4 79.37 5.00 -35.53
CA VAL A 4 78.87 4.91 -34.15
C VAL A 4 77.42 4.49 -34.18
N ILE A 5 77.13 3.32 -33.64
CA ILE A 5 75.81 2.74 -33.43
C ILE A 5 75.16 3.40 -32.20
N GLY A 6 74.05 4.08 -32.42
CA GLY A 6 73.23 4.64 -31.31
C GLY A 6 72.14 3.67 -30.89
N LEU A 7 72.14 3.30 -29.62
CA LEU A 7 71.13 2.51 -28.99
C LEU A 7 69.89 3.39 -28.68
N LEU A 8 68.74 3.05 -29.28
CA LEU A 8 67.45 3.66 -28.91
C LEU A 8 66.85 2.89 -27.75
N ALA A 9 66.69 3.55 -26.59
CA ALA A 9 65.94 3.04 -25.45
C ALA A 9 64.42 3.27 -25.70
N LEU A 10 63.67 2.18 -25.79
CA LEU A 10 62.19 2.21 -25.80
C LEU A 10 61.69 2.44 -24.37
N ALA A 11 61.16 3.63 -24.10
CA ALA A 11 60.41 3.88 -22.90
C ALA A 11 58.99 3.37 -23.06
N GLY A 12 58.65 2.28 -22.32
CA GLY A 12 57.32 1.74 -22.27
C GLY A 12 56.41 2.62 -21.43
N PHE A 13 55.44 3.26 -22.06
CA PHE A 13 54.31 3.92 -21.36
C PHE A 13 53.30 2.86 -20.93
N ALA A 14 53.22 2.60 -19.64
CA ALA A 14 52.12 1.84 -19.02
C ALA A 14 50.86 2.71 -18.98
N LEU A 15 49.84 2.35 -19.75
CA LEU A 15 48.49 2.91 -19.64
C LEU A 15 47.81 2.43 -18.37
N PRO A 16 47.14 3.31 -17.59
CA PRO A 16 46.38 2.83 -16.44
C PRO A 16 45.16 2.02 -16.90
N ALA A 17 44.98 0.85 -16.35
CA ALA A 17 43.81 0.03 -16.54
C ALA A 17 42.58 0.77 -16.04
N LEU A 18 41.67 1.17 -16.93
CA LEU A 18 40.35 1.66 -16.60
C LEU A 18 39.60 0.52 -15.90
N ALA A 19 39.32 0.69 -14.60
CA ALA A 19 38.44 -0.16 -13.85
C ALA A 19 37.05 -0.10 -14.50
N ARG A 20 36.67 -1.19 -15.15
CA ARG A 20 35.34 -1.38 -15.74
C ARG A 20 34.35 -1.51 -14.57
N ALA A 21 33.48 -0.51 -14.39
CA ALA A 21 32.37 -0.61 -13.46
C ALA A 21 31.56 -1.86 -13.81
N ALA A 22 31.38 -2.72 -12.84
CA ALA A 22 30.54 -3.91 -12.98
C ALA A 22 29.12 -3.44 -13.28
N ALA A 23 28.56 -3.90 -14.38
CA ALA A 23 27.15 -3.75 -14.69
C ALA A 23 26.33 -4.40 -13.55
N PRO A 24 25.15 -3.87 -13.19
CA PRO A 24 24.28 -4.53 -12.22
C PRO A 24 23.99 -5.94 -12.71
N GLY A 25 24.31 -6.92 -11.85
CA GLY A 25 24.27 -8.34 -12.18
C GLY A 25 22.88 -8.73 -12.68
N ALA A 26 22.86 -9.43 -13.82
CA ALA A 26 21.70 -10.18 -14.27
C ALA A 26 21.28 -11.15 -13.13
N PRO A 27 19.96 -11.39 -12.91
CA PRO A 27 19.51 -12.33 -11.89
C PRO A 27 20.17 -13.69 -12.13
N ALA A 28 20.75 -14.27 -11.09
CA ALA A 28 21.37 -15.57 -11.13
C ALA A 28 20.36 -16.62 -11.60
N ALA A 29 20.68 -17.37 -12.64
CA ALA A 29 19.80 -18.36 -13.29
C ALA A 29 19.47 -19.60 -12.43
N ASP A 30 19.99 -19.70 -11.18
CA ASP A 30 19.88 -20.88 -10.31
C ASP A 30 19.27 -20.57 -8.92
N ALA A 31 18.49 -19.49 -8.77
CA ALA A 31 17.79 -19.25 -7.51
C ALA A 31 16.65 -20.27 -7.33
N PRO A 32 16.48 -20.92 -6.15
CA PRO A 32 15.38 -21.84 -5.91
C PRO A 32 14.03 -21.17 -6.23
N GLY A 33 13.07 -21.94 -6.74
CA GLY A 33 11.74 -21.44 -7.18
C GLY A 33 10.90 -20.82 -6.05
N TYR A 34 11.39 -20.85 -4.80
CA TYR A 34 10.75 -20.37 -3.59
C TYR A 34 11.75 -19.63 -2.71
N TYR A 35 11.24 -18.72 -1.89
CA TYR A 35 12.00 -18.06 -0.85
C TYR A 35 11.97 -18.84 0.46
N THR A 36 12.98 -18.59 1.31
CA THR A 36 13.05 -19.04 2.70
C THR A 36 12.80 -17.87 3.65
N LEU A 37 12.75 -18.13 4.95
CA LEU A 37 12.65 -17.07 5.96
C LEU A 37 13.88 -16.16 5.96
N GLU A 38 15.07 -16.71 5.75
CA GLU A 38 16.35 -15.96 5.72
C GLU A 38 16.44 -15.00 4.53
N ASP A 39 15.69 -15.24 3.47
CA ASP A 39 15.64 -14.35 2.31
C ASP A 39 14.99 -13.00 2.64
N PHE A 40 14.17 -12.91 3.70
CA PHE A 40 13.59 -11.66 4.20
C PHE A 40 14.64 -10.55 4.35
N ALA A 41 15.78 -10.87 4.95
CA ALA A 41 16.86 -9.93 5.22
C ALA A 41 17.62 -9.45 3.97
N ARG A 42 17.26 -9.91 2.76
CA ARG A 42 18.02 -9.61 1.52
C ARG A 42 17.16 -9.13 0.37
N VAL A 43 15.86 -9.43 0.40
CA VAL A 43 14.94 -9.10 -0.69
C VAL A 43 14.45 -7.68 -0.52
N GLU A 44 14.58 -6.86 -1.56
CA GLU A 44 13.98 -5.52 -1.60
C GLU A 44 12.46 -5.60 -1.65
N LYS A 45 11.82 -4.86 -0.77
CA LYS A 45 10.37 -4.83 -0.55
C LYS A 45 9.84 -3.39 -0.58
N ILE A 46 8.58 -3.24 -0.91
CA ILE A 46 7.82 -1.99 -0.81
C ILE A 46 6.60 -2.26 0.05
N ASP A 47 6.47 -1.51 1.13
CA ASP A 47 5.21 -1.37 1.84
C ASP A 47 4.44 -0.22 1.18
N ALA A 48 3.42 -0.58 0.40
CA ALA A 48 2.67 0.36 -0.43
C ALA A 48 1.54 1.06 0.34
N HIS A 49 1.49 0.91 1.66
CA HIS A 49 0.45 1.53 2.48
C HIS A 49 0.93 1.78 3.90
N VAL A 50 1.57 2.93 4.13
CA VAL A 50 1.96 3.37 5.48
C VAL A 50 1.53 4.80 5.72
N HIS A 51 1.27 5.15 6.97
CA HIS A 51 0.98 6.50 7.45
C HIS A 51 2.13 6.96 8.36
N VAL A 52 2.88 7.97 7.94
CA VAL A 52 4.05 8.44 8.68
C VAL A 52 3.93 9.93 8.97
N HIS A 53 3.98 10.29 10.24
CA HIS A 53 3.83 11.66 10.74
C HIS A 53 5.03 12.08 11.57
N GLY A 54 5.53 13.29 11.33
CA GLY A 54 6.66 13.86 12.06
C GLY A 54 8.01 13.18 11.75
N PRO A 55 9.00 13.33 12.65
CA PRO A 55 10.31 12.72 12.49
C PRO A 55 10.28 11.21 12.54
N ALA A 56 10.72 10.54 11.47
CA ALA A 56 10.67 9.09 11.33
C ALA A 56 12.05 8.46 11.02
N ASP A 57 13.14 9.08 11.48
CA ASP A 57 14.49 8.58 11.15
C ASP A 57 14.75 7.17 11.69
N LYS A 58 14.18 6.82 12.85
CA LYS A 58 14.31 5.48 13.41
C LYS A 58 13.51 4.45 12.62
N LEU A 59 12.28 4.77 12.21
CA LEU A 59 11.49 3.91 11.33
C LEU A 59 12.21 3.71 9.98
N MET A 60 12.75 4.79 9.40
CA MET A 60 13.48 4.70 8.14
C MET A 60 14.76 3.86 8.29
N ALA A 61 15.46 3.93 9.42
CA ALA A 61 16.61 3.08 9.71
C ALA A 61 16.22 1.60 9.79
N GLN A 62 15.10 1.27 10.46
CA GLN A 62 14.56 -0.08 10.52
C GLN A 62 14.13 -0.56 9.12
N ALA A 63 13.40 0.26 8.38
CA ALA A 63 12.97 -0.06 7.02
C ALA A 63 14.17 -0.34 6.08
N ILE A 64 15.24 0.45 6.19
CA ILE A 64 16.47 0.23 5.41
C ILE A 64 17.14 -1.09 5.82
N ALA A 65 17.18 -1.41 7.11
CA ALA A 65 17.77 -2.67 7.60
C ALA A 65 16.97 -3.90 7.10
N ASP A 66 15.66 -3.78 7.01
CA ASP A 66 14.76 -4.82 6.51
C ASP A 66 14.51 -4.75 4.99
N HIS A 67 15.23 -3.89 4.27
CA HIS A 67 15.10 -3.71 2.81
C HIS A 67 13.71 -3.25 2.37
N PHE A 68 13.01 -2.43 3.16
CA PHE A 68 11.75 -1.80 2.80
C PHE A 68 11.92 -0.40 2.21
N ARG A 69 11.03 -0.10 1.28
CA ARG A 69 10.70 1.24 0.77
C ARG A 69 9.24 1.51 1.06
N PHE A 70 8.84 2.77 1.17
CA PHE A 70 7.49 3.15 1.56
C PHE A 70 6.73 3.91 0.50
N LEU A 71 5.43 3.65 0.39
CA LEU A 71 4.45 4.61 -0.09
C LEU A 71 3.72 5.19 1.13
N ILE A 72 4.05 6.43 1.47
CA ILE A 72 3.42 7.16 2.57
C ILE A 72 2.08 7.70 2.08
N ILE A 73 1.00 7.38 2.78
CA ILE A 73 -0.34 7.79 2.38
C ILE A 73 -0.85 8.88 3.32
N ASN A 74 -1.08 10.08 2.77
CA ASN A 74 -1.77 11.16 3.46
C ASN A 74 -3.28 10.95 3.39
N VAL A 75 -4.00 11.27 4.46
CA VAL A 75 -5.42 10.99 4.55
C VAL A 75 -6.17 12.06 5.36
N ASP A 76 -7.39 12.38 4.94
CA ASP A 76 -8.30 13.29 5.67
C ASP A 76 -8.97 12.53 6.84
N TYR A 77 -8.15 12.20 7.86
CA TYR A 77 -8.56 11.47 9.05
C TYR A 77 -8.49 12.37 10.29
N PRO A 78 -9.57 12.45 11.11
CA PRO A 78 -9.63 13.40 12.23
C PRO A 78 -8.54 13.26 13.29
N ASP A 79 -8.02 12.04 13.49
CA ASP A 79 -7.02 11.75 14.53
C ASP A 79 -5.58 11.91 14.00
N PHE A 80 -5.41 12.22 12.71
CA PHE A 80 -4.12 12.51 12.10
C PHE A 80 -3.83 14.02 12.05
N PRO A 81 -2.58 14.43 11.89
CA PRO A 81 -2.23 15.83 11.68
C PRO A 81 -2.98 16.44 10.47
N PRO A 82 -3.17 17.76 10.42
CA PRO A 82 -3.77 18.41 9.26
C PRO A 82 -3.05 18.06 7.94
N ILE A 83 -3.80 17.92 6.83
CA ILE A 83 -3.26 17.53 5.52
C ILE A 83 -1.98 18.28 5.14
N PRO A 84 -1.86 19.62 5.30
CA PRO A 84 -0.63 20.33 4.96
C PRO A 84 0.59 19.94 5.80
N GLU A 85 0.38 19.40 7.00
CA GLU A 85 1.46 18.89 7.85
C GLU A 85 1.89 17.49 7.37
N GLN A 86 0.95 16.59 7.14
CA GLN A 86 1.21 15.28 6.55
C GLN A 86 1.99 15.40 5.24
N GLU A 87 1.60 16.32 4.35
CA GLU A 87 2.29 16.56 3.08
C GLU A 87 3.73 17.08 3.27
N ARG A 88 3.96 17.98 4.24
CA ARG A 88 5.33 18.45 4.55
C ARG A 88 6.20 17.31 5.07
N ASP A 89 5.66 16.47 5.95
CA ASP A 89 6.39 15.34 6.54
C ASP A 89 6.76 14.32 5.45
N ALA A 90 5.81 13.93 4.61
CA ALA A 90 6.03 13.01 3.50
C ALA A 90 7.05 13.55 2.48
N ALA A 91 6.94 14.83 2.09
CA ALA A 91 7.89 15.48 1.19
C ALA A 91 9.29 15.56 1.82
N SER A 92 9.39 15.85 3.12
CA SER A 92 10.66 15.86 3.86
C SER A 92 11.32 14.49 3.89
N LEU A 93 10.55 13.42 4.15
CA LEU A 93 11.07 12.05 4.13
C LEU A 93 11.54 11.64 2.73
N ARG A 94 10.77 11.96 1.69
CA ARG A 94 11.18 11.69 0.30
C ARG A 94 12.50 12.40 -0.05
N GLN A 95 12.68 13.65 0.39
CA GLN A 95 13.91 14.43 0.15
C GLN A 95 15.11 13.86 0.92
N ARG A 96 14.93 13.46 2.18
CA ARG A 96 16.01 12.93 3.04
C ARG A 96 16.40 11.49 2.70
N TYR A 97 15.46 10.71 2.17
CA TYR A 97 15.64 9.29 1.83
C TYR A 97 15.27 9.03 0.36
N PRO A 98 16.05 9.60 -0.60
CA PRO A 98 15.75 9.47 -2.02
C PRO A 98 15.71 8.01 -2.44
N GLY A 99 14.71 7.64 -3.24
CA GLY A 99 14.48 6.25 -3.66
C GLY A 99 13.93 5.31 -2.59
N ARG A 100 13.73 5.79 -1.33
CA ARG A 100 13.19 4.96 -0.24
C ARG A 100 11.77 5.33 0.16
N ALA A 101 11.34 6.57 -0.09
CA ALA A 101 10.01 7.04 0.23
C ALA A 101 9.35 7.71 -0.98
N ALA A 102 8.11 7.37 -1.24
CA ALA A 102 7.19 8.06 -2.11
C ALA A 102 5.93 8.41 -1.33
N PHE A 103 5.03 9.23 -1.86
CA PHE A 103 3.80 9.55 -1.14
C PHE A 103 2.59 9.72 -2.06
N ALA A 104 1.40 9.43 -1.51
CA ALA A 104 0.10 9.79 -2.05
C ALA A 104 -0.45 10.99 -1.27
N GLY A 105 -1.00 11.97 -2.00
CA GLY A 105 -1.72 13.10 -1.42
C GLY A 105 -3.17 12.77 -1.09
N THR A 106 -3.90 13.75 -0.62
CA THR A 106 -5.34 13.66 -0.35
C THR A 106 -5.98 15.03 -0.49
N PHE A 107 -7.30 15.10 -0.34
CA PHE A 107 -8.05 16.34 -0.24
C PHE A 107 -9.05 16.26 0.92
N SER A 108 -9.42 17.44 1.47
CA SER A 108 -10.37 17.50 2.57
C SER A 108 -11.81 17.50 2.10
N VAL A 109 -12.68 16.75 2.81
CA VAL A 109 -14.13 16.81 2.67
C VAL A 109 -14.77 17.83 3.61
N ALA A 110 -13.99 18.57 4.39
CA ALA A 110 -14.49 19.65 5.20
C ALA A 110 -15.23 20.68 4.32
N ASN A 111 -16.38 21.14 4.80
CA ASN A 111 -17.26 22.06 4.05
C ASN A 111 -17.72 21.53 2.69
N PHE A 112 -17.88 20.23 2.55
CA PHE A 112 -18.30 19.53 1.32
C PHE A 112 -19.52 20.16 0.63
N SER A 113 -20.48 20.70 1.39
CA SER A 113 -21.69 21.34 0.87
C SER A 113 -21.51 22.82 0.49
N SER A 114 -20.33 23.41 0.65
CA SER A 114 -20.06 24.80 0.30
C SER A 114 -19.88 24.99 -1.20
N PRO A 115 -20.36 26.10 -1.82
CA PRO A 115 -20.28 26.33 -3.26
C PRO A 115 -18.86 26.36 -3.84
N GLY A 116 -17.83 26.43 -3.12
CA GLY A 116 -16.43 26.42 -3.61
C GLY A 116 -15.65 25.15 -3.29
N TRP A 117 -16.29 24.14 -2.70
CA TRP A 117 -15.60 22.95 -2.22
C TRP A 117 -14.88 22.20 -3.34
N THR A 118 -15.54 21.93 -4.45
CA THR A 118 -14.93 21.19 -5.58
C THR A 118 -13.65 21.86 -6.08
N GLN A 119 -13.65 23.18 -6.23
CA GLN A 119 -12.45 23.93 -6.64
C GLN A 119 -11.35 23.91 -5.57
N ALA A 120 -11.72 23.90 -4.29
CA ALA A 120 -10.76 23.79 -3.21
C ALA A 120 -10.10 22.39 -3.19
N ALA A 121 -10.90 21.34 -3.37
CA ALA A 121 -10.40 19.97 -3.45
C ALA A 121 -9.50 19.73 -4.69
N LEU A 122 -9.89 20.26 -5.86
CA LEU A 122 -9.05 20.23 -7.06
C LEU A 122 -7.69 20.90 -6.83
N ARG A 123 -7.68 22.09 -6.18
CA ARG A 123 -6.40 22.76 -5.84
C ARG A 123 -5.54 21.92 -4.93
N GLN A 124 -6.11 21.23 -3.94
CA GLN A 124 -5.34 20.33 -3.05
C GLN A 124 -4.74 19.16 -3.83
N ILE A 125 -5.48 18.58 -4.77
CA ILE A 125 -4.97 17.55 -5.67
C ILE A 125 -3.80 18.08 -6.50
N ASP A 126 -3.97 19.25 -7.14
CA ASP A 126 -2.94 19.89 -7.96
C ASP A 126 -1.67 20.20 -7.17
N GLU A 127 -1.82 20.70 -5.94
CA GLU A 127 -0.72 20.98 -5.03
C GLU A 127 0.01 19.73 -4.59
N ALA A 128 -0.70 18.65 -4.26
CA ALA A 128 -0.11 17.38 -3.89
C ALA A 128 0.72 16.80 -5.06
N VAL A 129 0.15 16.80 -6.27
CA VAL A 129 0.83 16.34 -7.49
C VAL A 129 2.06 17.21 -7.81
N ALA A 130 1.94 18.54 -7.69
CA ALA A 130 3.07 19.44 -7.90
C ALA A 130 4.22 19.21 -6.90
N ARG A 131 3.93 18.73 -5.69
CA ARG A 131 4.93 18.29 -4.70
C ARG A 131 5.47 16.88 -4.96
N GLY A 132 4.92 16.17 -5.94
CA GLY A 132 5.38 14.86 -6.37
C GLY A 132 4.61 13.68 -5.76
N ALA A 133 3.35 13.89 -5.35
CA ALA A 133 2.45 12.80 -5.01
C ALA A 133 2.23 11.90 -6.24
N VAL A 134 2.28 10.58 -6.03
CA VAL A 134 2.12 9.56 -7.07
C VAL A 134 0.71 8.95 -7.11
N GLY A 135 -0.14 9.35 -6.19
CA GLY A 135 -1.53 8.94 -6.05
C GLY A 135 -2.32 9.93 -5.20
N ILE A 136 -3.63 9.77 -5.20
CA ILE A 136 -4.55 10.53 -4.35
C ILE A 136 -5.37 9.55 -3.51
N LYS A 137 -5.39 9.74 -2.19
CA LYS A 137 -6.16 8.92 -1.24
C LYS A 137 -7.50 9.54 -0.95
N ILE A 138 -8.53 8.71 -0.90
CA ILE A 138 -9.81 9.00 -0.27
C ILE A 138 -10.08 8.04 0.88
N TRP A 139 -10.80 8.52 1.90
CA TRP A 139 -11.01 7.77 3.13
C TRP A 139 -12.48 7.34 3.30
N LYS A 140 -12.71 6.37 4.17
CA LYS A 140 -14.01 5.75 4.45
C LYS A 140 -15.10 6.70 4.97
N ASN A 141 -14.74 7.94 5.38
CA ASN A 141 -15.76 8.96 5.71
C ASN A 141 -16.72 9.19 4.55
N ILE A 142 -16.24 9.09 3.31
CA ILE A 142 -17.09 9.07 2.10
C ILE A 142 -17.81 7.71 2.06
N GLY A 143 -19.12 7.75 2.22
CA GLY A 143 -19.97 6.56 2.29
C GLY A 143 -20.36 6.14 3.70
N MET A 144 -19.55 6.47 4.74
CA MET A 144 -19.84 6.06 6.12
C MET A 144 -20.34 7.21 7.01
N SER A 145 -19.69 8.37 7.00
CA SER A 145 -20.00 9.45 7.93
C SER A 145 -20.25 10.81 7.28
N LEU A 146 -19.71 11.05 6.09
CA LEU A 146 -19.89 12.32 5.37
C LEU A 146 -21.37 12.55 5.04
N ARG A 147 -21.89 13.74 5.38
CA ARG A 147 -23.25 14.15 5.08
C ARG A 147 -23.26 15.46 4.29
N ASP A 148 -24.24 15.60 3.44
CA ASP A 148 -24.53 16.86 2.74
C ASP A 148 -25.30 17.84 3.63
N ALA A 149 -25.64 19.02 3.08
CA ALA A 149 -26.40 20.05 3.80
C ALA A 149 -27.80 19.62 4.21
N ASP A 150 -28.39 18.63 3.52
CA ASP A 150 -29.70 18.05 3.85
C ASP A 150 -29.58 16.88 4.87
N GLY A 151 -28.36 16.58 5.33
CA GLY A 151 -28.08 15.48 6.26
C GLY A 151 -28.05 14.10 5.62
N ARG A 152 -28.06 13.98 4.28
CA ARG A 152 -27.97 12.70 3.57
C ARG A 152 -26.53 12.23 3.53
N TYR A 153 -26.33 10.91 3.64
CA TYR A 153 -25.00 10.30 3.46
C TYR A 153 -24.50 10.49 2.03
N VAL A 154 -23.24 10.90 1.91
CA VAL A 154 -22.58 11.16 0.63
C VAL A 154 -21.79 9.92 0.23
N MET A 155 -22.10 9.35 -0.92
CA MET A 155 -21.45 8.20 -1.51
C MET A 155 -20.40 8.60 -2.54
N LEU A 156 -19.50 7.69 -2.92
CA LEU A 156 -18.41 7.99 -3.85
C LEU A 156 -18.89 8.35 -5.27
N ASP A 157 -20.08 7.92 -5.66
CA ASP A 157 -20.73 8.27 -6.93
C ASP A 157 -21.53 9.59 -6.89
N ASP A 158 -21.38 10.40 -5.84
CA ASP A 158 -21.95 11.73 -5.79
C ASP A 158 -21.29 12.65 -6.86
N LYS A 159 -22.13 13.33 -7.64
CA LYS A 159 -21.68 14.17 -8.77
C LYS A 159 -20.68 15.28 -8.40
N ARG A 160 -20.59 15.64 -7.13
CA ARG A 160 -19.60 16.63 -6.65
C ARG A 160 -18.17 16.09 -6.68
N PHE A 161 -18.01 14.76 -6.65
CA PHE A 161 -16.71 14.12 -6.83
C PHE A 161 -16.32 13.96 -8.30
N GLU A 162 -17.27 13.98 -9.24
CA GLU A 162 -17.03 13.79 -10.67
C GLU A 162 -15.82 14.58 -11.21
N PRO A 163 -15.74 15.93 -11.00
CA PRO A 163 -14.62 16.70 -11.52
C PRO A 163 -13.26 16.29 -10.92
N LEU A 164 -13.24 15.74 -9.69
CA LEU A 164 -12.04 15.28 -9.03
C LEU A 164 -11.60 13.94 -9.64
N ILE A 165 -12.55 13.03 -9.83
CA ILE A 165 -12.31 11.72 -10.42
C ILE A 165 -11.84 11.87 -11.88
N GLU A 166 -12.53 12.70 -12.69
CA GLU A 166 -12.14 13.04 -14.07
C GLU A 166 -10.71 13.61 -14.13
N ARG A 167 -10.34 14.49 -13.18
CA ARG A 167 -8.99 15.04 -13.10
C ARG A 167 -7.94 13.96 -12.81
N ILE A 168 -8.20 13.07 -11.84
CA ILE A 168 -7.31 11.98 -11.46
C ILE A 168 -7.15 10.99 -12.62
N GLU A 169 -8.26 10.62 -13.29
CA GLU A 169 -8.28 9.75 -14.46
C GLU A 169 -7.50 10.34 -15.64
N HIS A 170 -7.79 11.61 -15.98
CA HIS A 170 -7.12 12.35 -17.07
C HIS A 170 -5.59 12.42 -16.87
N ASP A 171 -5.14 12.64 -15.64
CA ASP A 171 -3.72 12.75 -15.32
C ASP A 171 -3.03 11.38 -15.17
N GLY A 172 -3.79 10.29 -15.23
CA GLY A 172 -3.28 8.93 -15.08
C GLY A 172 -2.72 8.64 -13.67
N ILE A 173 -3.17 9.40 -12.68
CA ILE A 173 -2.78 9.24 -11.27
C ILE A 173 -3.59 8.10 -10.65
N VAL A 174 -3.03 7.42 -9.65
CA VAL A 174 -3.75 6.35 -8.94
C VAL A 174 -4.70 6.96 -7.92
N LEU A 175 -5.97 6.57 -7.95
CA LEU A 175 -6.92 6.80 -6.86
C LEU A 175 -6.84 5.64 -5.86
N LEU A 176 -6.28 5.88 -4.67
CA LEU A 176 -6.28 4.92 -3.56
C LEU A 176 -7.56 5.13 -2.74
N SER A 177 -8.41 4.12 -2.68
CA SER A 177 -9.76 4.28 -2.16
C SER A 177 -10.06 3.30 -1.01
N HIS A 178 -10.21 3.87 0.20
CA HIS A 178 -10.74 3.16 1.35
C HIS A 178 -12.27 3.37 1.38
N GLN A 179 -13.02 2.41 0.87
CA GLN A 179 -14.49 2.44 0.85
C GLN A 179 -15.03 1.31 1.73
N ALA A 180 -15.76 1.65 2.76
CA ALA A 180 -16.26 0.80 3.82
C ALA A 180 -15.15 0.22 4.75
N GLU A 181 -15.53 -0.13 5.95
CA GLU A 181 -14.77 -0.96 6.88
C GLU A 181 -14.87 -2.45 6.49
N PRO A 182 -14.10 -3.37 7.12
CA PRO A 182 -14.30 -4.80 6.90
C PRO A 182 -15.73 -5.22 7.22
N LEU A 183 -16.20 -6.30 6.57
CA LEU A 183 -17.57 -6.80 6.77
C LEU A 183 -17.89 -7.04 8.25
N ASN A 184 -16.89 -7.39 9.08
CA ASN A 184 -17.05 -7.53 10.52
C ASN A 184 -17.67 -6.31 11.18
N CYS A 185 -17.49 -5.11 10.65
CA CYS A 185 -18.09 -3.87 11.13
C CYS A 185 -19.63 -3.89 11.17
N TRP A 186 -20.26 -4.66 10.29
CA TRP A 186 -21.73 -4.83 10.21
C TRP A 186 -22.24 -6.09 10.92
N LEU A 187 -21.35 -6.84 11.60
CA LEU A 187 -21.70 -8.09 12.29
C LEU A 187 -21.71 -7.90 13.82
N PRO A 188 -22.53 -8.65 14.55
CA PRO A 188 -22.41 -8.68 16.01
C PRO A 188 -21.06 -9.28 16.42
N TYR A 189 -20.53 -8.87 17.58
CA TYR A 189 -19.19 -9.25 18.03
C TYR A 189 -18.89 -10.75 18.04
N ASP A 190 -19.89 -11.59 18.34
CA ASP A 190 -19.76 -13.04 18.36
C ASP A 190 -19.68 -13.68 16.97
N LYS A 191 -19.97 -12.92 15.92
CA LYS A 191 -19.87 -13.33 14.52
C LYS A 191 -18.65 -12.80 13.79
N MET A 192 -17.92 -11.87 14.40
CA MET A 192 -16.69 -11.34 13.82
C MET A 192 -15.59 -12.42 13.77
N THR A 193 -14.88 -12.51 12.67
CA THR A 193 -13.93 -13.58 12.38
C THR A 193 -12.58 -13.41 13.06
N VAL A 194 -12.08 -12.17 13.18
CA VAL A 194 -10.77 -11.84 13.74
C VAL A 194 -10.91 -11.00 15.02
N ARG A 195 -9.94 -11.15 15.94
CA ARG A 195 -9.94 -10.48 17.24
C ARG A 195 -9.68 -8.97 17.09
N SER A 196 -8.72 -8.60 16.24
CA SER A 196 -8.34 -7.21 16.00
C SER A 196 -9.53 -6.35 15.59
N ASP A 197 -10.38 -6.79 14.67
CA ASP A 197 -11.62 -6.07 14.32
C ASP A 197 -12.55 -5.92 15.52
N ARG A 198 -12.72 -6.98 16.34
CA ARG A 198 -13.57 -6.90 17.55
C ARG A 198 -13.07 -5.88 18.55
N GLU A 199 -11.75 -5.81 18.75
CA GLU A 199 -11.11 -4.87 19.65
C GLU A 199 -11.24 -3.46 19.11
N TYR A 200 -10.90 -3.24 17.83
CA TYR A 200 -11.04 -1.95 17.16
C TYR A 200 -12.46 -1.38 17.27
N PHE A 201 -13.50 -2.16 16.96
CA PHE A 201 -14.88 -1.66 17.04
C PHE A 201 -15.42 -1.52 18.47
N ARG A 202 -14.76 -2.10 19.48
CA ARG A 202 -15.05 -1.81 20.90
C ARG A 202 -14.48 -0.47 21.32
N GLU A 203 -13.28 -0.16 20.87
CA GLU A 203 -12.57 1.09 21.17
C GLU A 203 -13.10 2.27 20.35
N HIS A 204 -13.64 1.99 19.15
CA HIS A 204 -14.15 2.99 18.21
C HIS A 204 -15.64 2.75 17.88
N PRO A 205 -16.55 2.83 18.87
CA PRO A 205 -17.98 2.51 18.67
C PRO A 205 -18.67 3.40 17.64
N GLN A 206 -18.14 4.60 17.37
CA GLN A 206 -18.60 5.51 16.35
C GLN A 206 -18.44 4.95 14.92
N TYR A 207 -17.51 4.03 14.72
CA TYR A 207 -17.29 3.34 13.43
C TYR A 207 -17.95 1.95 13.39
N TYR A 208 -18.58 1.48 14.46
CA TYR A 208 -19.18 0.15 14.51
C TYR A 208 -20.61 0.16 13.94
N MET A 209 -20.71 -0.06 12.62
CA MET A 209 -21.96 0.08 11.84
C MET A 209 -23.09 -0.85 12.28
N TYR A 210 -22.80 -1.99 12.88
CA TYR A 210 -23.83 -2.85 13.49
C TYR A 210 -24.72 -2.13 14.50
N ARG A 211 -24.20 -1.09 15.17
CA ARG A 211 -24.93 -0.27 16.13
C ARG A 211 -25.59 0.96 15.52
N HIS A 212 -25.37 1.20 14.23
CA HIS A 212 -25.83 2.37 13.51
C HIS A 212 -26.66 1.97 12.27
N PRO A 213 -27.86 1.35 12.48
CA PRO A 213 -28.69 0.84 11.38
C PRO A 213 -29.21 1.95 10.46
N GLU A 214 -29.13 3.22 10.87
CA GLU A 214 -29.44 4.40 10.07
C GLU A 214 -28.35 4.74 9.06
N MET A 215 -27.15 4.18 9.21
CA MET A 215 -26.02 4.39 8.31
C MET A 215 -26.11 3.45 7.10
N PRO A 216 -25.41 3.77 5.99
CA PRO A 216 -25.42 2.93 4.81
C PRO A 216 -24.92 1.52 5.09
N SER A 217 -25.54 0.55 4.43
CA SER A 217 -25.04 -0.83 4.48
C SER A 217 -23.71 -0.97 3.74
N HIS A 218 -22.93 -1.97 4.10
CA HIS A 218 -21.71 -2.34 3.42
C HIS A 218 -21.90 -2.44 1.91
N ASP A 219 -22.92 -3.20 1.47
CA ASP A 219 -23.24 -3.39 0.05
C ASP A 219 -23.62 -2.08 -0.65
N ALA A 220 -24.31 -1.14 0.03
CA ALA A 220 -24.66 0.15 -0.55
C ALA A 220 -23.42 1.01 -0.84
N ILE A 221 -22.42 0.99 0.06
CA ILE A 221 -21.15 1.71 -0.11
C ILE A 221 -20.36 1.12 -1.27
N LEU A 222 -20.21 -0.21 -1.30
CA LEU A 222 -19.49 -0.88 -2.39
C LEU A 222 -20.18 -0.72 -3.74
N ALA A 223 -21.53 -0.74 -3.78
CA ALA A 223 -22.28 -0.52 -5.01
C ALA A 223 -22.07 0.91 -5.54
N ALA A 224 -21.93 1.92 -4.69
CA ALA A 224 -21.63 3.31 -5.09
C ALA A 224 -20.21 3.40 -5.69
N ARG A 225 -19.21 2.78 -5.06
CA ARG A 225 -17.86 2.62 -5.62
C ARG A 225 -17.90 1.98 -7.00
N ASP A 226 -18.61 0.88 -7.14
CA ASP A 226 -18.69 0.14 -8.39
C ASP A 226 -19.41 0.92 -9.50
N ARG A 227 -20.40 1.78 -9.17
CA ARG A 227 -21.01 2.69 -10.14
C ARG A 227 -20.04 3.76 -10.62
N MET A 228 -19.27 4.35 -9.68
CA MET A 228 -18.19 5.28 -10.02
C MET A 228 -17.18 4.65 -10.96
N LEU A 229 -16.67 3.45 -10.63
CA LEU A 229 -15.70 2.74 -11.48
C LEU A 229 -16.24 2.39 -12.87
N ARG A 230 -17.54 2.09 -13.01
CA ARG A 230 -18.15 1.88 -14.35
C ARG A 230 -18.26 3.15 -15.17
N ALA A 231 -18.39 4.30 -14.52
CA ALA A 231 -18.40 5.60 -15.18
C ALA A 231 -16.99 6.03 -15.62
N HIS A 232 -15.93 5.53 -14.94
CA HIS A 232 -14.53 5.87 -15.15
C HIS A 232 -13.69 4.61 -15.48
N PRO A 233 -13.86 4.00 -16.67
CA PRO A 233 -13.22 2.71 -16.99
C PRO A 233 -11.69 2.78 -17.13
N ASP A 234 -11.13 3.95 -17.40
CA ASP A 234 -9.69 4.18 -17.54
C ASP A 234 -9.01 4.62 -16.23
N LEU A 235 -9.80 4.84 -15.16
CA LEU A 235 -9.29 5.24 -13.86
C LEU A 235 -8.36 4.15 -13.28
N ARG A 236 -7.14 4.55 -12.95
CA ARG A 236 -6.21 3.69 -12.21
C ARG A 236 -6.63 3.67 -10.75
N PHE A 237 -7.26 2.59 -10.33
CA PHE A 237 -7.89 2.47 -9.03
C PHE A 237 -7.18 1.45 -8.14
N ASP A 238 -6.82 1.84 -6.93
CA ASP A 238 -6.36 0.94 -5.88
C ASP A 238 -7.46 0.80 -4.83
N GLY A 239 -8.12 -0.34 -4.83
CA GLY A 239 -9.08 -0.71 -3.80
C GLY A 239 -8.33 -1.16 -2.56
N VAL A 240 -7.88 -0.20 -1.74
CA VAL A 240 -7.10 -0.51 -0.54
C VAL A 240 -7.87 -1.44 0.40
N HIS A 241 -7.15 -2.18 1.23
CA HIS A 241 -7.74 -3.14 2.18
C HIS A 241 -8.55 -4.25 1.48
N LEU A 242 -7.99 -4.83 0.38
CA LEU A 242 -8.67 -5.83 -0.45
C LEU A 242 -10.01 -5.32 -1.01
N ALA A 243 -10.09 -4.01 -1.30
CA ALA A 243 -11.31 -3.32 -1.74
C ALA A 243 -12.48 -3.48 -0.77
N SER A 244 -12.21 -3.68 0.53
CA SER A 244 -13.18 -4.02 1.59
C SER A 244 -14.04 -5.25 1.25
N LEU A 245 -13.42 -6.25 0.61
CA LEU A 245 -13.98 -7.56 0.27
C LEU A 245 -13.18 -8.70 0.94
N GLU A 246 -12.47 -8.37 1.99
CA GLU A 246 -11.45 -9.18 2.68
C GLU A 246 -11.95 -10.53 3.19
N TRP A 247 -13.25 -10.66 3.45
CA TRP A 247 -13.84 -11.88 4.04
C TRP A 247 -13.89 -13.07 3.09
N ASP A 248 -13.77 -12.83 1.77
CA ASP A 248 -13.78 -13.90 0.76
C ASP A 248 -12.98 -13.51 -0.49
N VAL A 249 -11.87 -14.20 -0.72
CA VAL A 249 -11.00 -13.97 -1.90
C VAL A 249 -11.73 -14.18 -3.24
N ASP A 250 -12.84 -14.93 -3.30
CA ASP A 250 -13.64 -15.04 -4.53
C ASP A 250 -14.38 -13.74 -4.83
N ARG A 251 -14.74 -12.95 -3.80
CA ARG A 251 -15.32 -11.61 -3.97
C ARG A 251 -14.28 -10.60 -4.48
N VAL A 252 -13.07 -10.67 -3.93
CA VAL A 252 -11.95 -9.85 -4.44
C VAL A 252 -11.64 -10.23 -5.89
N ALA A 253 -11.64 -11.52 -6.22
CA ALA A 253 -11.44 -12.00 -7.59
C ALA A 253 -12.51 -11.46 -8.54
N ALA A 254 -13.80 -11.54 -8.16
CA ALA A 254 -14.90 -11.01 -8.95
C ALA A 254 -14.81 -9.50 -9.19
N PHE A 255 -14.38 -8.75 -8.17
CA PHE A 255 -14.10 -7.31 -8.30
C PHE A 255 -12.98 -7.06 -9.31
N LEU A 256 -11.86 -7.75 -9.19
CA LEU A 256 -10.73 -7.60 -10.10
C LEU A 256 -11.11 -8.01 -11.54
N ASP A 257 -11.91 -9.06 -11.74
CA ASP A 257 -12.38 -9.46 -13.05
C ASP A 257 -13.35 -8.43 -13.67
N ALA A 258 -14.17 -7.76 -12.83
CA ALA A 258 -15.11 -6.74 -13.27
C ALA A 258 -14.43 -5.38 -13.63
N PHE A 259 -13.30 -5.06 -13.00
CA PHE A 259 -12.60 -3.78 -13.16
C PHE A 259 -11.12 -3.99 -13.57
N PRO A 260 -10.81 -4.12 -14.86
CA PRO A 260 -9.47 -4.43 -15.33
C PRO A 260 -8.39 -3.42 -14.95
N THR A 261 -8.74 -2.16 -14.78
CA THR A 261 -7.84 -1.07 -14.36
C THR A 261 -7.65 -0.98 -12.85
N ALA A 262 -8.38 -1.80 -12.05
CA ALA A 262 -8.22 -1.79 -10.60
C ALA A 262 -7.13 -2.74 -10.11
N ARG A 263 -6.53 -2.42 -8.98
CA ARG A 263 -5.68 -3.25 -8.14
C ARG A 263 -6.21 -3.24 -6.70
N VAL A 264 -5.62 -4.04 -5.83
CA VAL A 264 -5.92 -4.05 -4.40
C VAL A 264 -4.64 -4.17 -3.61
N ASP A 265 -4.61 -3.62 -2.40
CA ASP A 265 -3.56 -3.91 -1.42
C ASP A 265 -4.08 -4.86 -0.32
N VAL A 266 -3.16 -5.45 0.44
CA VAL A 266 -3.49 -6.32 1.58
C VAL A 266 -3.43 -5.58 2.93
N ALA A 267 -3.23 -4.28 2.92
CA ALA A 267 -3.03 -3.46 4.10
C ALA A 267 -4.11 -3.68 5.16
N ALA A 268 -3.71 -3.93 6.41
CA ALA A 268 -4.56 -4.27 7.54
C ALA A 268 -5.51 -5.48 7.31
N ARG A 269 -5.34 -6.24 6.22
CA ARG A 269 -6.24 -7.35 5.86
C ARG A 269 -5.53 -8.67 5.62
N LEU A 270 -4.21 -8.74 5.80
CA LEU A 270 -3.49 -9.99 5.66
C LEU A 270 -4.00 -11.04 6.65
N VAL A 271 -4.36 -10.65 7.87
CA VAL A 271 -4.98 -11.49 8.89
C VAL A 271 -6.28 -12.16 8.41
N HIS A 272 -7.06 -11.51 7.54
CA HIS A 272 -8.25 -12.11 6.94
C HIS A 272 -7.90 -13.18 5.89
N LEU A 273 -6.79 -13.03 5.18
CA LEU A 273 -6.26 -14.06 4.28
C LEU A 273 -5.73 -15.26 5.09
N GLU A 274 -5.04 -15.01 6.21
CA GLU A 274 -4.61 -16.05 7.15
C GLU A 274 -5.79 -16.83 7.72
N TYR A 275 -6.86 -16.11 8.15
CA TYR A 275 -8.09 -16.73 8.64
C TYR A 275 -8.73 -17.66 7.58
N GLN A 276 -8.80 -17.21 6.33
CA GLN A 276 -9.30 -18.05 5.23
C GLN A 276 -8.34 -19.21 4.94
N ALA A 277 -7.03 -18.99 5.00
CA ALA A 277 -6.03 -20.03 4.78
C ALA A 277 -6.05 -21.11 5.87
N ALA A 278 -6.50 -20.80 7.10
CA ALA A 278 -6.64 -21.79 8.16
C ALA A 278 -7.62 -22.94 7.80
N THR A 279 -8.55 -22.67 6.90
CA THR A 279 -9.53 -23.69 6.44
C THR A 279 -9.37 -24.03 4.95
N HIS A 280 -8.93 -23.09 4.15
CA HIS A 280 -8.83 -23.21 2.69
C HIS A 280 -7.52 -22.62 2.13
N PRO A 281 -6.33 -23.13 2.54
CA PRO A 281 -5.04 -22.57 2.14
C PRO A 281 -4.85 -22.55 0.62
N ASP A 282 -5.26 -23.60 -0.08
CA ASP A 282 -5.15 -23.68 -1.53
C ASP A 282 -6.02 -22.63 -2.27
N LYS A 283 -7.16 -22.24 -1.68
CA LYS A 283 -8.02 -21.21 -2.26
C LYS A 283 -7.31 -19.85 -2.24
N VAL A 284 -6.78 -19.47 -1.08
CA VAL A 284 -6.03 -18.20 -0.90
C VAL A 284 -4.77 -18.20 -1.77
N ARG A 285 -4.01 -19.30 -1.76
CA ARG A 285 -2.82 -19.45 -2.60
C ARG A 285 -3.13 -19.30 -4.09
N ARG A 286 -4.17 -19.98 -4.61
CA ARG A 286 -4.58 -19.85 -6.02
C ARG A 286 -5.03 -18.45 -6.37
N PHE A 287 -5.74 -17.75 -5.47
CA PHE A 287 -6.13 -16.37 -5.66
C PHE A 287 -4.90 -15.47 -5.88
N LEU A 288 -3.92 -15.50 -4.97
CA LEU A 288 -2.71 -14.67 -5.08
C LEU A 288 -1.86 -15.01 -6.31
N ILE A 289 -1.79 -16.28 -6.72
CA ILE A 289 -1.11 -16.68 -7.95
C ILE A 289 -1.86 -16.17 -9.19
N ARG A 290 -3.19 -16.29 -9.24
CA ARG A 290 -4.00 -15.85 -10.37
C ARG A 290 -3.94 -14.34 -10.57
N TYR A 291 -4.02 -13.59 -9.46
CA TYR A 291 -4.03 -12.12 -9.49
C TYR A 291 -2.69 -11.50 -9.08
N GLN A 292 -1.59 -12.23 -9.25
CA GLN A 292 -0.24 -11.84 -8.84
C GLN A 292 0.22 -10.48 -9.37
N ASP A 293 -0.34 -10.00 -10.48
CA ASP A 293 -0.04 -8.69 -11.09
C ASP A 293 -0.97 -7.57 -10.60
N ARG A 294 -1.90 -7.90 -9.69
CA ARG A 294 -3.00 -7.04 -9.29
C ARG A 294 -3.13 -6.84 -7.78
N VAL A 295 -2.24 -7.44 -6.98
CA VAL A 295 -2.22 -7.34 -5.52
C VAL A 295 -0.92 -6.68 -5.08
N LEU A 296 -1.00 -5.66 -4.23
CA LEU A 296 0.13 -4.96 -3.63
C LEU A 296 0.28 -5.37 -2.16
N TYR A 297 1.52 -5.49 -1.70
CA TYR A 297 1.80 -5.60 -0.27
C TYR A 297 1.69 -4.22 0.38
N GLY A 298 1.08 -4.16 1.55
CA GLY A 298 0.96 -2.99 2.41
C GLY A 298 0.54 -3.43 3.81
N THR A 299 0.91 -2.67 4.83
CA THR A 299 0.62 -2.98 6.24
C THR A 299 -0.50 -2.15 6.84
N ASP A 300 -0.71 -0.91 6.38
CA ASP A 300 -1.48 0.14 7.06
C ASP A 300 -0.80 0.65 8.34
N LEU A 301 0.52 0.44 8.44
CA LEU A 301 1.32 0.94 9.57
C LEU A 301 1.10 2.43 9.76
N ALA A 302 0.66 2.83 10.95
CA ALA A 302 0.67 4.22 11.39
C ALA A 302 1.87 4.45 12.32
N TYR A 303 2.68 5.47 12.02
CA TYR A 303 3.86 5.83 12.80
C TYR A 303 3.86 7.33 13.08
N GLY A 304 3.98 7.71 14.33
CA GLY A 304 4.00 9.09 14.79
C GLY A 304 5.06 9.37 15.84
N PRO A 305 5.11 10.58 16.42
CA PRO A 305 6.14 10.99 17.38
C PRO A 305 6.23 10.12 18.64
N GLY A 306 5.15 9.39 18.99
CA GLY A 306 5.11 8.48 20.13
C GLY A 306 5.71 7.10 19.90
N ASP A 307 5.93 6.69 18.63
CA ASP A 307 6.22 5.31 18.24
C ASP A 307 7.73 5.05 18.04
N SER A 308 8.57 5.92 18.56
CA SER A 308 10.02 5.86 18.33
C SER A 308 10.80 5.05 19.36
N ASP A 309 10.12 4.29 20.22
CA ASP A 309 10.81 3.43 21.19
C ASP A 309 11.30 2.12 20.53
N PRO A 310 12.31 1.46 21.11
CA PRO A 310 12.85 0.23 20.55
C PRO A 310 11.85 -0.95 20.51
N ALA A 311 10.85 -0.98 21.39
CA ALA A 311 9.84 -2.04 21.40
C ALA A 311 8.89 -1.89 20.21
N ALA A 312 8.36 -0.68 19.95
CA ALA A 312 7.52 -0.41 18.79
C ALA A 312 8.23 -0.76 17.47
N LEU A 313 9.52 -0.43 17.35
CA LEU A 313 10.30 -0.79 16.16
C LEU A 313 10.54 -2.30 16.03
N ALA A 314 10.71 -3.00 17.15
CA ALA A 314 10.82 -4.46 17.15
C ALA A 314 9.50 -5.14 16.75
N ASP A 315 8.37 -4.58 17.17
CA ASP A 315 7.03 -5.05 16.78
C ASP A 315 6.81 -4.86 15.27
N ILE A 316 7.17 -3.70 14.72
CA ILE A 316 7.10 -3.44 13.27
C ILE A 316 7.95 -4.45 12.48
N HIS A 317 9.20 -4.70 12.91
CA HIS A 317 10.06 -5.71 12.30
C HIS A 317 9.43 -7.11 12.38
N HIS A 318 8.87 -7.46 13.54
CA HIS A 318 8.20 -8.74 13.75
C HIS A 318 7.02 -8.92 12.81
N ASP A 319 6.15 -7.92 12.66
CA ASP A 319 4.99 -7.96 11.79
C ASP A 319 5.40 -8.16 10.33
N TRP A 320 6.39 -7.40 9.83
CA TRP A 320 6.93 -7.59 8.48
C TRP A 320 7.50 -9.00 8.27
N LEU A 321 8.16 -9.56 9.28
CA LEU A 321 8.74 -10.91 9.21
C LEU A 321 7.65 -12.00 9.21
N GLU A 322 6.61 -11.86 10.01
CA GLU A 322 5.48 -12.81 10.04
C GLU A 322 4.65 -12.74 8.74
N ASP A 323 4.45 -11.55 8.17
CA ASP A 323 3.84 -11.38 6.85
C ASP A 323 4.64 -12.08 5.74
N TRP A 324 5.97 -11.90 5.76
CA TRP A 324 6.87 -12.62 4.86
C TRP A 324 6.76 -14.13 5.05
N ARG A 325 6.77 -14.58 6.29
CA ARG A 325 6.65 -15.98 6.65
C ARG A 325 5.35 -16.59 6.13
N PHE A 326 4.24 -15.88 6.26
CA PHE A 326 2.94 -16.30 5.72
C PHE A 326 2.95 -16.42 4.19
N LEU A 327 3.47 -15.41 3.50
CA LEU A 327 3.41 -15.37 2.04
C LEU A 327 4.47 -16.27 1.38
N ALA A 328 5.69 -16.28 1.89
CA ALA A 328 6.84 -16.87 1.21
C ALA A 328 7.18 -18.30 1.65
N THR A 329 6.83 -18.71 2.89
CA THR A 329 7.22 -20.02 3.43
C THR A 329 6.04 -20.99 3.57
N SER A 330 6.33 -22.25 3.88
CA SER A 330 5.34 -23.28 4.24
C SER A 330 5.32 -23.56 5.74
N ASP A 331 5.77 -22.64 6.55
CA ASP A 331 5.86 -22.79 7.99
C ASP A 331 4.47 -22.96 8.62
N ARG A 332 4.42 -23.74 9.69
CA ARG A 332 3.23 -23.82 10.53
C ARG A 332 3.17 -22.58 11.42
N MET A 333 2.06 -21.87 11.36
CA MET A 333 1.85 -20.59 12.03
C MET A 333 0.63 -20.62 12.96
N ARG A 334 0.58 -19.64 13.83
CA ARG A 334 -0.56 -19.34 14.71
C ARG A 334 -0.76 -17.83 14.73
N SER A 335 -2.00 -17.41 14.84
CA SER A 335 -2.35 -16.00 15.02
C SER A 335 -2.99 -15.80 16.39
N GLU A 336 -2.81 -14.61 16.96
CA GLU A 336 -3.57 -14.19 18.14
C GLU A 336 -5.02 -13.81 17.81
N ASP A 337 -5.31 -13.55 16.53
CA ASP A 337 -6.60 -13.12 16.03
C ASP A 337 -7.65 -14.23 15.96
N PHE A 338 -7.19 -15.49 15.81
CA PHE A 338 -8.08 -16.66 15.73
C PHE A 338 -7.37 -17.94 16.21
N LYS A 339 -8.16 -18.93 16.62
CA LYS A 339 -7.64 -20.13 17.33
C LYS A 339 -7.03 -21.18 16.42
N ALA A 340 -7.47 -21.26 15.15
CA ALA A 340 -7.04 -22.33 14.26
C ALA A 340 -5.57 -22.11 13.84
N PRO A 341 -4.71 -23.14 13.86
CA PRO A 341 -3.39 -23.04 13.26
C PRO A 341 -3.55 -23.00 11.73
N PHE A 342 -2.60 -22.37 11.05
CA PHE A 342 -2.55 -22.30 9.59
C PHE A 342 -1.13 -22.58 9.10
N THR A 343 -0.95 -22.60 7.80
CA THR A 343 0.35 -22.81 7.16
C THR A 343 0.60 -21.68 6.19
N GLY A 344 1.83 -21.23 6.13
CA GLY A 344 2.25 -20.24 5.13
C GLY A 344 1.92 -20.72 3.71
N LEU A 345 1.67 -19.77 2.82
CA LEU A 345 1.16 -20.02 1.48
C LEU A 345 2.21 -20.56 0.51
N HIS A 346 3.50 -20.47 0.86
CA HIS A 346 4.61 -20.93 0.02
C HIS A 346 4.43 -20.49 -1.44
N LEU A 347 4.28 -19.17 -1.63
CA LEU A 347 4.11 -18.60 -2.96
C LEU A 347 5.41 -18.73 -3.76
N PRO A 348 5.33 -18.99 -5.07
CA PRO A 348 6.51 -18.97 -5.93
C PRO A 348 7.25 -17.64 -5.83
N ARG A 349 8.58 -17.66 -5.90
CA ARG A 349 9.44 -16.46 -5.83
C ARG A 349 8.95 -15.34 -6.72
N ALA A 350 8.63 -15.63 -7.98
CA ALA A 350 8.13 -14.65 -8.93
C ALA A 350 6.81 -13.97 -8.49
N VAL A 351 5.97 -14.67 -7.74
CA VAL A 351 4.72 -14.10 -7.18
C VAL A 351 5.07 -13.20 -6.00
N VAL A 352 5.93 -13.65 -5.08
CA VAL A 352 6.40 -12.84 -3.94
C VAL A 352 7.07 -11.54 -4.40
N ASP A 353 7.95 -11.62 -5.41
CA ASP A 353 8.61 -10.45 -6.01
C ASP A 353 7.62 -9.41 -6.56
N LYS A 354 6.52 -9.89 -7.15
CA LYS A 354 5.47 -9.01 -7.67
C LYS A 354 4.68 -8.35 -6.54
N LEU A 355 4.22 -9.13 -5.56
CA LEU A 355 3.44 -8.63 -4.43
C LEU A 355 4.23 -7.58 -3.63
N TYR A 356 5.46 -7.91 -3.27
CA TYR A 356 6.29 -7.05 -2.42
C TYR A 356 6.93 -5.87 -3.16
N ARG A 357 7.10 -5.92 -4.49
CA ARG A 357 7.83 -4.86 -5.18
C ARG A 357 7.32 -4.55 -6.59
N GLY A 358 7.33 -5.54 -7.48
CA GLY A 358 7.14 -5.30 -8.92
C GLY A 358 5.81 -4.63 -9.25
N ASN A 359 4.74 -4.97 -8.50
CA ASN A 359 3.42 -4.35 -8.70
C ASN A 359 3.42 -2.89 -8.29
N ALA A 360 4.04 -2.55 -7.14
CA ALA A 360 4.12 -1.16 -6.69
C ALA A 360 4.96 -0.32 -7.66
N GLU A 361 6.13 -0.80 -8.09
CA GLU A 361 6.97 -0.10 -9.08
C GLU A 361 6.26 0.12 -10.42
N THR A 362 5.44 -0.83 -10.87
CA THR A 362 4.64 -0.72 -12.10
C THR A 362 3.43 0.20 -11.91
N TRP A 363 2.82 0.15 -10.73
CA TRP A 363 1.59 0.91 -10.44
C TRP A 363 1.86 2.37 -10.14
N PHE A 364 3.01 2.67 -9.53
CA PHE A 364 3.46 4.03 -9.21
C PHE A 364 4.78 4.34 -9.94
N PRO A 365 4.76 4.51 -11.28
CA PRO A 365 5.98 4.67 -12.07
C PRO A 365 6.76 5.91 -11.62
N GLY A 366 8.07 5.75 -11.42
CA GLY A 366 8.94 6.84 -10.98
C GLY A 366 8.89 7.17 -9.50
N ALA A 367 8.06 6.51 -8.69
CA ALA A 367 7.90 6.79 -7.26
C ALA A 367 9.23 6.64 -6.47
N TRP A 368 10.06 5.68 -6.85
CA TRP A 368 11.31 5.34 -6.15
C TRP A 368 12.57 5.47 -7.03
N THR A 369 12.55 6.33 -8.04
CA THR A 369 13.66 6.47 -9.02
C THR A 369 14.63 7.62 -8.72
N HIS A 370 14.52 8.31 -7.57
CA HIS A 370 15.32 9.49 -7.26
C HIS A 370 16.20 9.28 -6.05
#